data_1a57bc2cfc22073d49df9960b6e72446
#
_entry.id   1a57bc2cfc22073d49df9960b6e72446
#
_cell.length_a   1.000
_cell.length_b   1.000
_cell.length_c   1.000
_cell.angle_alpha   90.00
_cell.angle_beta   90.00
_cell.angle_gamma   90.00
#
_symmetry.space_group_name_H-M   'P 1'
#
loop_
_entity.id
_entity.type
_entity.pdbx_description
1 polymer ?
#
loop_
_entity_poly.entity_id
_entity_poly.type
_entity_poly.pdbx_seq_one_letter_code
_entity_poly.pdbx_strand_id
1 'polypeptide(L)'
;MTEHFSNEFNFKEWTEERLTQVEQGLKHGIDAHAPAQLGEAMRYAVLDGGKRLRPLLVLAAAQAVGVDLEAATVSDQPSSLAALKAACAVELIHAYSLVHDDMPCMDNDVLRRG
;
A
#
# COMPACT_ATOMS: atom_id res chain seq x y z
N MET A 1 -25.38 -9.66 24.87
CA MET A 1 -24.94 -9.32 24.43
C MET A 1 -24.78 -8.51 23.75
N THR A 2 -24.66 -8.07 23.85
CA THR A 2 -24.36 -7.12 23.03
C THR A 2 -23.25 -7.40 22.19
N GLU A 3 -22.66 -8.49 22.29
CA GLU A 3 -21.58 -8.71 21.60
C GLU A 3 -21.72 -8.82 20.19
N HIS A 4 -22.83 -9.06 19.63
CA HIS A 4 -22.92 -9.08 18.21
C HIS A 4 -22.75 -7.73 17.58
N PHE A 5 -22.91 -6.65 18.35
CA PHE A 5 -22.60 -5.36 17.80
C PHE A 5 -21.14 -5.22 17.54
N SER A 6 -20.30 -5.77 18.38
CA SER A 6 -18.88 -5.67 18.17
C SER A 6 -18.41 -6.51 17.00
N ASN A 7 -19.27 -7.38 16.49
CA ASN A 7 -18.94 -8.17 15.33
C ASN A 7 -19.34 -7.52 14.03
N GLU A 8 -19.98 -6.38 14.09
CA GLU A 8 -20.33 -5.69 12.85
C GLU A 8 -19.08 -5.17 12.19
N PHE A 9 -19.00 -5.42 10.90
CA PHE A 9 -17.85 -4.96 10.12
C PHE A 9 -18.01 -3.48 9.83
N ASN A 10 -16.99 -2.70 10.15
CA ASN A 10 -16.98 -1.27 9.87
C ASN A 10 -16.02 -1.02 8.72
N PHE A 11 -16.55 -0.85 7.52
CA PHE A 11 -15.74 -0.73 6.33
C PHE A 11 -14.85 0.52 6.37
N LYS A 12 -15.38 1.63 6.88
CA LYS A 12 -14.60 2.85 6.94
C LYS A 12 -13.40 2.70 7.86
N GLU A 13 -13.62 2.14 9.04
CA GLU A 13 -12.54 1.92 9.99
C GLU A 13 -11.52 0.93 9.44
N TRP A 14 -12.00 -0.16 8.85
CA TRP A 14 -11.11 -1.15 8.24
C TRP A 14 -10.24 -0.51 7.18
N THR A 15 -10.83 0.31 6.32
CA THR A 15 -10.10 0.97 5.25
C THR A 15 -9.02 1.89 5.80
N GLU A 16 -9.36 2.67 6.82
CA GLU A 16 -8.40 3.60 7.41
C GLU A 16 -7.22 2.87 8.02
N GLU A 17 -7.48 1.77 8.73
CA GLU A 17 -6.42 0.99 9.34
C GLU A 17 -5.53 0.34 8.30
N ARG A 18 -6.14 -0.23 7.26
CA ARG A 18 -5.35 -0.87 6.20
C ARG A 18 -4.54 0.14 5.41
N LEU A 19 -5.11 1.32 5.15
CA LEU A 19 -4.36 2.38 4.48
C LEU A 19 -3.14 2.80 5.29
N THR A 20 -3.27 2.91 6.59
CA THR A 20 -2.14 3.24 7.45
C THR A 20 -1.04 2.19 7.33
N GLN A 21 -1.42 0.90 7.35
CA GLN A 21 -0.44 -0.17 7.20
C GLN A 21 0.27 -0.10 5.86
N VAL A 22 -0.47 0.15 4.79
CA VAL A 22 0.11 0.22 3.45
C VAL A 22 1.06 1.41 3.35
N GLU A 23 0.65 2.59 3.84
CA GLU A 23 1.51 3.77 3.75
C GLU A 23 2.80 3.58 4.52
N GLN A 24 2.71 2.98 5.71
CA GLN A 24 3.90 2.70 6.48
C GLN A 24 4.81 1.68 5.79
N GLY A 25 4.20 0.65 5.21
CA GLY A 25 4.97 -0.36 4.49
C GLY A 25 5.70 0.23 3.28
N LEU A 26 5.03 1.10 2.55
CA LEU A 26 5.65 1.77 1.41
C LEU A 26 6.80 2.66 1.85
N LYS A 27 6.61 3.40 2.94
CA LYS A 27 7.68 4.27 3.44
C LYS A 27 8.89 3.47 3.87
N HIS A 28 8.68 2.33 4.51
CA HIS A 28 9.79 1.48 4.91
C HIS A 28 10.51 0.88 3.72
N GLY A 29 9.80 0.65 2.63
CA GLY A 29 10.40 0.03 1.46
C GLY A 29 11.20 0.97 0.57
N ILE A 30 11.13 2.28 0.83
CA ILE A 30 11.78 3.26 -0.02
C ILE A 30 12.80 4.04 0.80
N ASP A 31 14.07 3.90 0.43
CA ASP A 31 15.16 4.56 1.15
C ASP A 31 15.27 6.01 0.71
N ALA A 32 14.92 6.93 1.59
CA ALA A 32 14.99 8.36 1.31
C ALA A 32 16.43 8.84 1.12
N HIS A 33 17.40 8.05 1.57
CA HIS A 33 18.80 8.43 1.51
C HIS A 33 19.53 7.79 0.33
N ALA A 34 18.80 7.20 -0.60
CA ALA A 34 19.42 6.67 -1.80
C ALA A 34 20.17 7.78 -2.54
N PRO A 35 21.32 7.46 -3.19
CA PRO A 35 22.17 8.48 -3.78
C PRO A 35 21.53 9.21 -4.95
N ALA A 36 22.06 10.39 -5.25
CA ALA A 36 21.67 11.19 -6.41
C ALA A 36 20.20 11.58 -6.39
N GLN A 37 19.66 11.81 -5.20
CA GLN A 37 18.26 12.19 -5.00
C GLN A 37 17.29 11.14 -5.48
N LEU A 38 17.77 9.93 -5.67
CA LEU A 38 16.93 8.84 -6.14
C LEU A 38 15.83 8.51 -5.12
N GLY A 39 16.18 8.57 -3.83
CA GLY A 39 15.19 8.28 -2.79
C GLY A 39 14.04 9.27 -2.82
N GLU A 40 14.32 10.54 -3.02
CA GLU A 40 13.25 11.54 -3.11
C GLU A 40 12.36 11.30 -4.34
N ALA A 41 12.98 11.00 -5.47
CA ALA A 41 12.22 10.72 -6.69
C ALA A 41 11.33 9.50 -6.50
N MET A 42 11.87 8.44 -5.89
CA MET A 42 11.10 7.23 -5.62
C MET A 42 9.94 7.52 -4.67
N ARG A 43 10.18 8.31 -3.63
CA ARG A 43 9.11 8.65 -2.70
C ARG A 43 8.04 9.50 -3.37
N TYR A 44 8.44 10.45 -4.20
CA TYR A 44 7.47 11.23 -4.95
C TYR A 44 6.60 10.33 -5.83
N ALA A 45 7.22 9.40 -6.54
CA ALA A 45 6.50 8.53 -7.45
C ALA A 45 5.49 7.65 -6.72
N VAL A 46 5.79 7.23 -5.50
CA VAL A 46 4.98 6.24 -4.80
C VAL A 46 4.10 6.88 -3.74
N LEU A 47 4.62 7.86 -2.98
CA LEU A 47 3.95 8.36 -1.79
C LEU A 47 3.12 9.61 -2.02
N ASP A 48 3.08 10.11 -3.25
CA ASP A 48 2.42 11.37 -3.57
C ASP A 48 0.91 11.21 -3.79
N GLY A 49 0.28 10.39 -3.00
CA GLY A 49 -1.16 10.24 -3.05
C GLY A 49 -1.61 9.00 -3.81
N GLY A 50 -2.89 8.98 -4.15
CA GLY A 50 -3.50 7.84 -4.79
C GLY A 50 -4.43 7.13 -3.83
N LYS A 51 -5.37 6.38 -4.39
CA LYS A 51 -6.43 5.75 -3.60
C LYS A 51 -6.00 4.43 -2.98
N ARG A 52 -4.89 3.87 -3.41
CA ARG A 52 -4.37 2.60 -2.89
C ARG A 52 -5.37 1.46 -3.03
N LEU A 53 -6.18 1.49 -4.08
CA LEU A 53 -7.21 0.46 -4.26
C LEU A 53 -6.61 -0.94 -4.39
N ARG A 54 -5.53 -1.06 -5.16
CA ARG A 54 -4.91 -2.37 -5.41
C ARG A 54 -4.39 -3.02 -4.15
N PRO A 55 -3.62 -2.32 -3.31
CA PRO A 55 -3.21 -2.93 -2.05
C PRO A 55 -4.37 -3.26 -1.12
N LEU A 56 -5.41 -2.44 -1.11
CA LEU A 56 -6.57 -2.75 -0.28
C LEU A 56 -7.26 -4.04 -0.74
N LEU A 57 -7.31 -4.28 -2.04
CA LEU A 57 -7.88 -5.51 -2.56
C LEU A 57 -7.05 -6.73 -2.16
N VAL A 58 -5.73 -6.60 -2.19
CA VAL A 58 -4.85 -7.68 -1.75
C VAL A 58 -5.12 -8.01 -0.29
N LEU A 59 -5.21 -6.97 0.56
CA LEU A 59 -5.43 -7.19 1.98
C LEU A 59 -6.82 -7.76 2.25
N ALA A 60 -7.84 -7.31 1.53
CA ALA A 60 -9.18 -7.85 1.68
C ALA A 60 -9.23 -9.33 1.30
N ALA A 61 -8.55 -9.70 0.22
CA ALA A 61 -8.50 -11.10 -0.19
C ALA A 61 -7.78 -11.95 0.86
N ALA A 62 -6.68 -11.44 1.42
CA ALA A 62 -5.95 -12.15 2.44
C ALA A 62 -6.82 -12.38 3.67
N GLN A 63 -7.54 -11.35 4.10
CA GLN A 63 -8.41 -11.48 5.26
C GLN A 63 -9.54 -12.47 5.00
N ALA A 64 -10.05 -12.50 3.78
CA ALA A 64 -11.14 -13.41 3.43
C ALA A 64 -10.74 -14.88 3.56
N VAL A 65 -9.44 -15.18 3.39
CA VAL A 65 -8.97 -16.55 3.56
C VAL A 65 -8.33 -16.79 4.91
N GLY A 66 -8.54 -15.88 5.87
CA GLY A 66 -8.18 -16.13 7.26
C GLY A 66 -6.89 -15.50 7.76
N VAL A 67 -6.25 -14.64 6.98
CA VAL A 67 -5.05 -13.95 7.45
C VAL A 67 -5.44 -12.86 8.42
N ASP A 68 -4.73 -12.78 9.57
CA ASP A 68 -4.95 -11.75 10.58
C ASP A 68 -4.10 -10.53 10.23
N LEU A 69 -4.73 -9.52 9.64
CA LEU A 69 -3.99 -8.34 9.18
C LEU A 69 -3.49 -7.47 10.32
N GLU A 70 -4.11 -7.56 11.50
CA GLU A 70 -3.63 -6.80 12.65
C GLU A 70 -2.23 -7.24 13.05
N ALA A 71 -1.90 -8.49 12.81
CA ALA A 71 -0.60 -9.04 13.16
C ALA A 71 0.48 -8.67 12.16
N ALA A 72 0.17 -7.92 11.11
CA ALA A 72 1.15 -7.58 10.08
C ALA A 72 2.28 -6.70 10.62
N THR A 73 2.08 -6.07 11.78
CA THR A 73 3.13 -5.29 12.42
C THR A 73 3.98 -6.11 13.38
N VAL A 74 3.67 -7.41 13.52
CA VAL A 74 4.37 -8.29 14.43
C VAL A 74 5.20 -9.27 13.61
N SER A 75 6.50 -9.28 13.83
CA SER A 75 7.42 -10.01 12.94
C SER A 75 7.26 -11.53 13.05
N ASP A 76 6.61 -12.04 14.09
CA ASP A 76 6.42 -13.46 14.22
C ASP A 76 5.14 -13.97 13.57
N GLN A 77 4.49 -13.15 12.74
CA GLN A 77 3.31 -13.56 11.99
C GLN A 77 3.63 -13.49 10.50
N PRO A 78 4.31 -14.49 9.95
CA PRO A 78 4.83 -14.37 8.58
C PRO A 78 3.73 -14.25 7.51
N SER A 79 2.57 -14.88 7.69
CA SER A 79 1.53 -14.78 6.66
C SER A 79 0.95 -13.36 6.62
N SER A 80 0.79 -12.73 7.77
CA SER A 80 0.28 -11.36 7.83
C SER A 80 1.28 -10.39 7.21
N LEU A 81 2.56 -10.56 7.52
CA LEU A 81 3.59 -9.71 6.94
C LEU A 81 3.71 -9.94 5.44
N ALA A 82 3.58 -11.19 4.99
CA ALA A 82 3.62 -11.50 3.57
C ALA A 82 2.47 -10.83 2.82
N ALA A 83 1.26 -10.81 3.41
CA ALA A 83 0.13 -10.14 2.80
C ALA A 83 0.40 -8.64 2.65
N LEU A 84 0.96 -8.01 3.68
CA LEU A 84 1.28 -6.59 3.60
C LEU A 84 2.36 -6.32 2.56
N LYS A 85 3.37 -7.16 2.49
CA LYS A 85 4.42 -7.01 1.48
C LYS A 85 3.86 -7.17 0.07
N ALA A 86 2.95 -8.12 -0.13
CA ALA A 86 2.32 -8.30 -1.43
C ALA A 86 1.49 -7.07 -1.80
N ALA A 87 0.76 -6.52 -0.84
CA ALA A 87 -0.04 -5.32 -1.08
C ALA A 87 0.86 -4.15 -1.50
N CYS A 88 1.97 -3.97 -0.81
CA CYS A 88 2.92 -2.91 -1.16
C CYS A 88 3.55 -3.16 -2.54
N ALA A 89 3.85 -4.42 -2.85
CA ALA A 89 4.48 -4.76 -4.12
C ALA A 89 3.57 -4.40 -5.30
N VAL A 90 2.27 -4.71 -5.21
CA VAL A 90 1.37 -4.38 -6.33
C VAL A 90 1.23 -2.88 -6.49
N GLU A 91 1.29 -2.13 -5.40
CA GLU A 91 1.23 -0.68 -5.50
C GLU A 91 2.51 -0.11 -6.12
N LEU A 92 3.66 -0.68 -5.78
CA LEU A 92 4.92 -0.25 -6.39
C LEU A 92 4.93 -0.53 -7.89
N ILE A 93 4.40 -1.67 -8.31
CA ILE A 93 4.29 -1.98 -9.73
C ILE A 93 3.36 -1.00 -10.43
N HIS A 94 2.24 -0.66 -9.77
CA HIS A 94 1.31 0.32 -10.32
C HIS A 94 1.98 1.69 -10.46
N ALA A 95 2.70 2.12 -9.43
CA ALA A 95 3.42 3.39 -9.49
C ALA A 95 4.46 3.38 -10.60
N TYR A 96 5.17 2.26 -10.77
CA TYR A 96 6.13 2.13 -11.85
C TYR A 96 5.46 2.31 -13.20
N SER A 97 4.31 1.68 -13.41
CA SER A 97 3.63 1.78 -14.70
C SER A 97 3.21 3.21 -15.00
N LEU A 98 2.78 3.96 -13.98
CA LEU A 98 2.41 5.36 -14.17
C LEU A 98 3.64 6.21 -14.54
N VAL A 99 4.75 6.00 -13.84
CA VAL A 99 5.99 6.73 -14.15
C VAL A 99 6.45 6.42 -15.56
N HIS A 100 6.42 5.15 -15.93
CA HIS A 100 6.87 4.72 -17.25
C HIS A 100 6.04 5.40 -18.34
N ASP A 101 4.73 5.43 -18.17
CA ASP A 101 3.85 6.01 -19.18
C ASP A 101 3.97 7.53 -19.25
N ASP A 102 4.36 8.18 -18.15
CA ASP A 102 4.48 9.63 -18.10
C ASP A 102 5.81 10.13 -18.67
N MET A 103 6.72 9.23 -19.01
CA MET A 103 8.01 9.65 -19.53
C MET A 103 7.85 10.35 -20.88
N PRO A 104 8.76 11.27 -21.22
CA PRO A 104 8.66 12.02 -22.48
C PRO A 104 8.59 11.15 -23.73
N CYS A 105 9.19 9.96 -23.68
CA CYS A 105 9.16 9.04 -24.83
C CYS A 105 7.84 8.28 -24.93
N MET A 106 6.98 8.40 -23.91
CA MET A 106 5.66 7.75 -23.90
C MET A 106 4.59 8.84 -23.98
N ASP A 107 3.81 9.02 -22.91
CA ASP A 107 2.71 9.97 -22.92
C ASP A 107 3.14 11.40 -22.58
N ASN A 108 4.32 11.56 -22.00
CA ASN A 108 4.88 12.88 -21.68
C ASN A 108 3.96 13.71 -20.80
N ASP A 109 3.33 13.07 -19.82
CA ASP A 109 2.45 13.77 -18.88
C ASP A 109 3.28 14.49 -17.83
N VAL A 110 2.90 15.74 -17.51
CA VAL A 110 3.61 16.53 -16.51
C VAL A 110 3.00 16.40 -15.14
N LEU A 111 1.76 15.93 -15.02
CA LEU A 111 1.09 15.75 -13.75
C LEU A 111 0.73 14.29 -13.55
N ARG A 112 0.99 13.81 -12.34
CA ARG A 112 0.59 12.49 -11.99
C ARG A 112 -0.52 12.55 -10.98
N ARG A 113 -1.59 11.76 -11.16
CA ARG A 113 -2.70 11.65 -10.22
C ARG A 113 -3.40 12.98 -9.97
N GLY A 114 -3.33 13.81 -10.88
CA GLY A 114 -3.96 15.07 -10.71
C GLY A 114 -3.84 15.93 -11.86
#